data_d69d62c48927d020d1bdaf1410e0d187
#
_entry.id   d69d62c48927d020d1bdaf1410e0d187
#
_cell.length_a   1.000
_cell.length_b   1.000
_cell.length_c   1.000
_cell.angle_alpha   90.00
_cell.angle_beta   90.00
_cell.angle_gamma   90.00
#
_symmetry.space_group_name_H-M   'P 1'
#
loop_
_entity.id
_entity.type
_entity.pdbx_description
1 polymer ?
#
loop_
_entity_poly.entity_id
_entity_poly.type
_entity_poly.pdbx_seq_one_letter_code
_entity_poly.pdbx_strand_id
1 'polypeptide(L)'
;LAALASHPAIRKAEIAGPGYVNLHLSKDFIEGCLRALRTDVNCGIRQTCLGRSLVIDYSSPNIAKPMHIGHIRSTIIGDALARIMRSVGFSVVADNHLGDWGTQFGKLIVAYRSWLNPEAYRAAPIAELVRLYQKFVNEEKKQAEALSVAPKAVAADADGEDEGDEENVATPLLKEARAELAKLQQGNADNLQLWREFVTVSMAEFDKTYARLGVRFDVVLGESHYHPRLGSLVEELLAKGIAEHS
;
A
#
# COMPACT_ATOMS: atom_id res chain seq x y z
N LEU A 1 -33.58 -37.11 16.65
CA LEU A 1 -34.35 -36.71 15.47
C LEU A 1 -35.71 -36.11 15.83
N ALA A 2 -36.47 -36.69 16.78
CA ALA A 2 -37.81 -36.21 17.16
C ALA A 2 -37.80 -34.73 17.61
N ALA A 3 -36.85 -34.32 18.43
CA ALA A 3 -36.73 -32.94 18.88
C ALA A 3 -36.39 -31.96 17.72
N LEU A 4 -35.65 -32.40 16.69
CA LEU A 4 -35.37 -31.61 15.51
C LEU A 4 -36.58 -31.51 14.60
N ALA A 5 -37.33 -32.61 14.43
CA ALA A 5 -38.52 -32.65 13.58
C ALA A 5 -39.67 -31.76 14.09
N SER A 6 -39.68 -31.45 15.41
CA SER A 6 -40.70 -30.56 16.01
C SER A 6 -40.34 -29.07 15.92
N HIS A 7 -39.14 -28.72 15.45
CA HIS A 7 -38.71 -27.33 15.31
C HIS A 7 -39.38 -26.66 14.11
N PRO A 8 -40.01 -25.48 14.26
CA PRO A 8 -40.81 -24.85 13.18
C PRO A 8 -40.02 -24.52 11.92
N ALA A 9 -38.69 -24.35 12.04
CA ALA A 9 -37.82 -24.11 10.90
C ALA A 9 -37.50 -25.36 10.06
N ILE A 10 -37.79 -26.58 10.59
CA ILE A 10 -37.39 -27.85 10.00
C ILE A 10 -38.60 -28.57 9.45
N ARG A 11 -38.61 -28.81 8.14
CA ARG A 11 -39.63 -29.63 7.47
C ARG A 11 -39.36 -31.13 7.62
N LYS A 12 -38.10 -31.54 7.58
CA LYS A 12 -37.65 -32.92 7.64
C LYS A 12 -36.25 -33.01 8.22
N ALA A 13 -35.99 -33.98 9.08
CA ALA A 13 -34.66 -34.36 9.53
C ALA A 13 -34.44 -35.86 9.29
N GLU A 14 -33.31 -36.22 8.70
CA GLU A 14 -33.00 -37.61 8.36
C GLU A 14 -31.53 -37.95 8.59
N ILE A 15 -31.24 -39.16 9.01
CA ILE A 15 -29.87 -39.65 9.18
C ILE A 15 -29.27 -39.92 7.81
N ALA A 16 -28.07 -39.41 7.58
CA ALA A 16 -27.30 -39.59 6.35
C ALA A 16 -25.90 -40.11 6.66
N GLY A 17 -25.60 -41.35 6.24
CA GLY A 17 -24.31 -41.97 6.46
C GLY A 17 -23.92 -42.14 7.93
N PRO A 18 -22.63 -42.25 8.25
CA PRO A 18 -22.13 -42.54 9.59
C PRO A 18 -22.07 -41.30 10.47
N GLY A 19 -23.24 -40.83 10.96
CA GLY A 19 -23.30 -39.78 11.97
C GLY A 19 -23.69 -38.36 11.48
N TYR A 20 -24.07 -38.19 10.23
CA TYR A 20 -24.61 -36.93 9.70
C TYR A 20 -26.14 -36.90 9.85
N VAL A 21 -26.66 -35.68 10.03
CA VAL A 21 -28.11 -35.43 10.01
C VAL A 21 -28.39 -34.36 8.96
N ASN A 22 -29.14 -34.75 7.91
CA ASN A 22 -29.62 -33.78 6.92
C ASN A 22 -30.87 -33.08 7.45
N LEU A 23 -30.84 -31.74 7.43
CA LEU A 23 -31.95 -30.89 7.81
C LEU A 23 -32.53 -30.23 6.57
N HIS A 24 -33.83 -30.44 6.33
CA HIS A 24 -34.57 -29.74 5.29
C HIS A 24 -35.37 -28.61 5.93
N LEU A 25 -35.06 -27.39 5.60
CA LEU A 25 -35.75 -26.22 6.13
C LEU A 25 -37.17 -26.10 5.58
N SER A 26 -38.08 -25.53 6.37
CA SER A 26 -39.42 -25.20 5.91
C SER A 26 -39.39 -23.98 4.99
N LYS A 27 -40.32 -23.95 4.02
CA LYS A 27 -40.44 -22.84 3.08
C LYS A 27 -40.76 -21.51 3.82
N ASP A 28 -41.66 -21.57 4.78
CA ASP A 28 -42.08 -20.40 5.55
C ASP A 28 -40.93 -19.80 6.36
N PHE A 29 -40.06 -20.66 6.91
CA PHE A 29 -38.85 -20.20 7.62
C PHE A 29 -37.90 -19.50 6.63
N ILE A 30 -37.62 -20.08 5.47
CA ILE A 30 -36.74 -19.49 4.46
C ILE A 30 -37.31 -18.14 3.97
N GLU A 31 -38.61 -18.09 3.64
CA GLU A 31 -39.27 -16.85 3.23
C GLU A 31 -39.24 -15.78 4.34
N GLY A 32 -39.46 -16.19 5.59
CA GLY A 32 -39.34 -15.30 6.75
C GLY A 32 -37.95 -14.70 6.91
N CYS A 33 -36.91 -15.52 6.79
CA CYS A 33 -35.52 -15.08 6.80
C CYS A 33 -35.22 -14.10 5.64
N LEU A 34 -35.66 -14.42 4.41
CA LEU A 34 -35.44 -13.55 3.26
C LEU A 34 -36.15 -12.19 3.40
N ARG A 35 -37.36 -12.16 3.95
CA ARG A 35 -38.06 -10.91 4.23
C ARG A 35 -37.33 -10.08 5.28
N ALA A 36 -36.85 -10.71 6.36
CA ALA A 36 -36.06 -10.03 7.39
C ALA A 36 -34.76 -9.44 6.81
N LEU A 37 -34.01 -10.23 6.05
CA LEU A 37 -32.78 -9.78 5.40
C LEU A 37 -32.99 -8.60 4.45
N ARG A 38 -34.12 -8.56 3.72
CA ARG A 38 -34.44 -7.48 2.79
C ARG A 38 -34.68 -6.14 3.48
N THR A 39 -35.16 -6.16 4.73
CA THR A 39 -35.47 -4.95 5.50
C THR A 39 -34.34 -4.55 6.46
N ASP A 40 -33.38 -5.44 6.69
CA ASP A 40 -32.24 -5.18 7.53
C ASP A 40 -31.11 -4.54 6.72
N VAL A 41 -30.69 -3.33 7.10
CA VAL A 41 -29.59 -2.56 6.46
C VAL A 41 -28.26 -3.31 6.52
N ASN A 42 -28.09 -4.17 7.53
CA ASN A 42 -26.89 -4.99 7.71
C ASN A 42 -27.03 -6.42 7.14
N CYS A 43 -28.12 -6.71 6.39
CA CYS A 43 -28.34 -8.02 5.80
C CYS A 43 -28.21 -9.19 6.80
N GLY A 44 -28.67 -9.04 8.04
CA GLY A 44 -28.61 -10.05 9.08
C GLY A 44 -27.25 -10.22 9.76
N ILE A 45 -26.25 -9.42 9.42
CA ILE A 45 -24.93 -9.43 10.04
C ILE A 45 -25.03 -8.79 11.43
N ARG A 46 -24.67 -9.55 12.46
CA ARG A 46 -24.65 -9.05 13.83
C ARG A 46 -23.46 -8.13 14.06
N GLN A 47 -23.72 -6.93 14.55
CA GLN A 47 -22.69 -5.97 14.92
C GLN A 47 -22.14 -6.28 16.32
N THR A 48 -21.28 -7.28 16.43
CA THR A 48 -20.71 -7.75 17.72
C THR A 48 -19.50 -6.95 18.18
N CYS A 49 -19.00 -6.04 17.36
CA CYS A 49 -17.78 -5.29 17.59
C CYS A 49 -17.98 -3.78 17.74
N LEU A 50 -19.22 -3.34 18.08
CA LEU A 50 -19.53 -1.93 18.32
C LEU A 50 -18.63 -1.33 19.41
N GLY A 51 -18.18 -0.10 19.20
CA GLY A 51 -17.30 0.62 20.13
C GLY A 51 -15.82 0.23 20.04
N ARG A 52 -15.44 -0.68 19.14
CA ARG A 52 -14.05 -1.05 18.89
C ARG A 52 -13.55 -0.36 17.63
N SER A 53 -12.31 0.13 17.68
CA SER A 53 -11.63 0.73 16.51
C SER A 53 -10.60 -0.23 15.95
N LEU A 54 -10.37 -0.14 14.63
CA LEU A 54 -9.39 -0.93 13.88
C LEU A 54 -8.76 -0.04 12.81
N VAL A 55 -7.45 -0.04 12.73
CA VAL A 55 -6.71 0.55 11.61
C VAL A 55 -6.23 -0.59 10.71
N ILE A 56 -6.44 -0.44 9.42
CA ILE A 56 -5.96 -1.38 8.41
C ILE A 56 -5.16 -0.58 7.39
N ASP A 57 -3.85 -0.84 7.32
CA ASP A 57 -2.96 -0.32 6.30
C ASP A 57 -2.90 -1.30 5.12
N TYR A 58 -3.12 -0.82 3.91
CA TYR A 58 -3.10 -1.64 2.70
C TYR A 58 -2.91 -0.78 1.44
N SER A 59 -2.57 -1.43 0.34
CA SER A 59 -2.18 -0.84 -0.95
C SER A 59 -0.73 -0.36 -0.95
N SER A 60 -0.40 0.71 -0.26
CA SER A 60 0.95 1.23 0.03
C SER A 60 1.86 1.30 -1.20
N PRO A 61 1.44 1.93 -2.31
CA PRO A 61 2.27 2.01 -3.50
C PRO A 61 3.39 3.04 -3.35
N ASN A 62 4.49 2.80 -4.06
CA ASN A 62 5.59 3.75 -4.16
C ASN A 62 5.28 4.84 -5.19
N ILE A 63 5.57 6.09 -4.84
CA ILE A 63 5.44 7.25 -5.73
C ILE A 63 6.36 7.11 -6.95
N ALA A 64 5.93 7.67 -8.08
CA ALA A 64 6.63 7.65 -9.37
C ALA A 64 6.82 6.24 -9.98
N LYS A 65 6.08 5.26 -9.50
CA LYS A 65 6.01 3.91 -10.06
C LYS A 65 4.56 3.56 -10.43
N PRO A 66 4.31 2.78 -11.50
CA PRO A 66 2.97 2.30 -11.79
C PRO A 66 2.55 1.24 -10.79
N MET A 67 1.27 1.19 -10.46
CA MET A 67 0.72 0.07 -9.70
C MET A 67 0.81 -1.22 -10.54
N HIS A 68 1.29 -2.29 -9.93
CA HIS A 68 1.33 -3.62 -10.52
C HIS A 68 0.44 -4.61 -9.74
N ILE A 69 0.39 -5.86 -10.20
CA ILE A 69 -0.51 -6.88 -9.64
C ILE A 69 -0.31 -7.13 -8.12
N GLY A 70 0.91 -6.95 -7.62
CA GLY A 70 1.20 -7.06 -6.18
C GLY A 70 0.42 -6.02 -5.38
N HIS A 71 0.51 -4.75 -5.77
CA HIS A 71 -0.25 -3.64 -5.15
C HIS A 71 -1.76 -3.86 -5.28
N ILE A 72 -2.26 -4.27 -6.47
CA ILE A 72 -3.69 -4.52 -6.69
C ILE A 72 -4.20 -5.63 -5.77
N ARG A 73 -3.42 -6.70 -5.59
CA ARG A 73 -3.77 -7.81 -4.69
C ARG A 73 -3.91 -7.33 -3.23
N SER A 74 -2.90 -6.62 -2.72
CA SER A 74 -2.93 -6.03 -1.39
C SER A 74 -4.12 -5.08 -1.22
N THR A 75 -4.36 -4.22 -2.20
CA THR A 75 -5.48 -3.27 -2.22
C THR A 75 -6.84 -3.97 -2.10
N ILE A 76 -7.10 -5.00 -2.91
CA ILE A 76 -8.39 -5.71 -2.92
C ILE A 76 -8.59 -6.49 -1.61
N ILE A 77 -7.54 -7.16 -1.11
CA ILE A 77 -7.63 -7.92 0.14
C ILE A 77 -7.90 -6.97 1.31
N GLY A 78 -7.16 -5.86 1.40
CA GLY A 78 -7.31 -4.88 2.47
C GLY A 78 -8.69 -4.23 2.48
N ASP A 79 -9.19 -3.80 1.31
CA ASP A 79 -10.52 -3.22 1.18
C ASP A 79 -11.63 -4.23 1.55
N ALA A 80 -11.49 -5.50 1.14
CA ALA A 80 -12.43 -6.55 1.52
C ALA A 80 -12.45 -6.76 3.05
N LEU A 81 -11.28 -6.81 3.69
CA LEU A 81 -11.17 -6.90 5.15
C LEU A 81 -11.78 -5.69 5.83
N ALA A 82 -11.50 -4.47 5.36
CA ALA A 82 -12.06 -3.25 5.90
C ALA A 82 -13.60 -3.25 5.84
N ARG A 83 -14.18 -3.68 4.72
CA ARG A 83 -15.64 -3.80 4.55
C ARG A 83 -16.24 -4.86 5.49
N ILE A 84 -15.61 -6.03 5.60
CA ILE A 84 -16.05 -7.09 6.51
C ILE A 84 -16.02 -6.60 7.97
N MET A 85 -14.93 -5.95 8.39
CA MET A 85 -14.82 -5.45 9.75
C MET A 85 -15.83 -4.34 10.06
N ARG A 86 -16.10 -3.44 9.09
CA ARG A 86 -17.18 -2.46 9.23
C ARG A 86 -18.55 -3.12 9.39
N SER A 87 -18.82 -4.19 8.62
CA SER A 87 -20.12 -4.88 8.68
C SER A 87 -20.39 -5.54 10.03
N VAL A 88 -19.36 -5.97 10.77
CA VAL A 88 -19.51 -6.54 12.10
C VAL A 88 -19.42 -5.49 13.24
N GLY A 89 -19.33 -4.19 12.88
CA GLY A 89 -19.48 -3.08 13.81
C GLY A 89 -18.19 -2.40 14.26
N PHE A 90 -17.02 -2.72 13.69
CA PHE A 90 -15.82 -1.94 13.95
C PHE A 90 -15.91 -0.54 13.35
N SER A 91 -15.36 0.45 14.05
CA SER A 91 -14.94 1.72 13.47
C SER A 91 -13.60 1.51 12.77
N VAL A 92 -13.64 1.31 11.45
CA VAL A 92 -12.43 1.02 10.66
C VAL A 92 -11.86 2.29 10.04
N VAL A 93 -10.58 2.53 10.27
CA VAL A 93 -9.77 3.49 9.53
C VAL A 93 -8.99 2.71 8.48
N ALA A 94 -9.31 2.95 7.21
CA ALA A 94 -8.59 2.41 6.07
C ALA A 94 -7.45 3.37 5.71
N ASP A 95 -6.22 2.96 5.97
CA ASP A 95 -5.01 3.73 5.72
C ASP A 95 -4.32 3.26 4.43
N ASN A 96 -3.75 4.23 3.70
CA ASN A 96 -2.90 3.97 2.55
C ASN A 96 -1.56 4.68 2.79
N HIS A 97 -0.57 3.91 3.20
CA HIS A 97 0.74 4.42 3.56
C HIS A 97 1.67 4.42 2.35
N LEU A 98 1.95 5.62 1.81
CA LEU A 98 2.68 5.76 0.55
C LEU A 98 4.20 5.74 0.77
N GLY A 99 4.93 5.05 -0.10
CA GLY A 99 6.38 5.17 -0.20
C GLY A 99 6.74 6.46 -0.96
N ASP A 100 6.74 7.59 -0.26
CA ASP A 100 6.97 8.91 -0.85
C ASP A 100 8.26 9.60 -0.36
N TRP A 101 9.11 8.88 0.40
CA TRP A 101 10.30 9.46 1.02
C TRP A 101 11.46 8.47 1.07
N GLY A 102 12.29 8.45 0.02
CA GLY A 102 13.39 7.48 -0.06
C GLY A 102 14.45 7.87 -1.09
N THR A 103 15.50 7.04 -1.20
CA THR A 103 16.65 7.22 -2.09
C THR A 103 16.25 7.37 -3.55
N GLN A 104 15.14 6.81 -3.96
CA GLN A 104 14.58 6.93 -5.29
C GLN A 104 14.33 8.38 -5.73
N PHE A 105 13.99 9.30 -4.79
CA PHE A 105 13.73 10.69 -5.14
C PHE A 105 14.98 11.46 -5.51
N GLY A 106 16.12 11.17 -4.87
CA GLY A 106 17.40 11.75 -5.29
C GLY A 106 17.75 11.34 -6.72
N LYS A 107 17.63 10.05 -7.04
CA LYS A 107 17.83 9.51 -8.40
C LYS A 107 16.89 10.16 -9.41
N LEU A 108 15.61 10.29 -9.04
CA LEU A 108 14.58 10.85 -9.92
C LEU A 108 14.76 12.36 -10.17
N ILE A 109 15.14 13.14 -9.17
CA ILE A 109 15.40 14.58 -9.30
C ILE A 109 16.57 14.82 -10.26
N VAL A 110 17.67 14.07 -10.13
CA VAL A 110 18.80 14.15 -11.06
C VAL A 110 18.36 13.78 -12.46
N ALA A 111 17.65 12.67 -12.63
CA ALA A 111 17.18 12.20 -13.93
C ALA A 111 16.22 13.19 -14.60
N TYR A 112 15.31 13.78 -13.83
CA TYR A 112 14.36 14.78 -14.29
C TYR A 112 15.06 16.03 -14.81
N ARG A 113 16.03 16.57 -14.07
CA ARG A 113 16.80 17.75 -14.49
C ARG A 113 17.67 17.50 -15.72
N SER A 114 18.23 16.29 -15.85
CA SER A 114 19.20 15.97 -16.89
C SER A 114 18.55 15.47 -18.18
N TRP A 115 17.43 14.77 -18.11
CA TRP A 115 16.92 13.98 -19.24
C TRP A 115 15.41 14.07 -19.49
N LEU A 116 14.73 15.02 -18.87
CA LEU A 116 13.30 15.22 -19.06
C LEU A 116 12.96 15.44 -20.53
N ASN A 117 11.94 14.74 -21.01
CA ASN A 117 11.25 15.11 -22.25
C ASN A 117 9.92 15.80 -21.86
N PRO A 118 9.81 17.14 -22.01
CA PRO A 118 8.63 17.88 -21.55
C PRO A 118 7.34 17.49 -22.29
N GLU A 119 7.43 17.06 -23.55
CA GLU A 119 6.24 16.64 -24.32
C GLU A 119 5.75 15.27 -23.85
N ALA A 120 6.66 14.31 -23.65
CA ALA A 120 6.34 13.01 -23.11
C ALA A 120 5.77 13.12 -21.69
N TYR A 121 6.35 13.99 -20.87
CA TYR A 121 5.87 14.22 -19.50
C TYR A 121 4.45 14.80 -19.47
N ARG A 122 4.14 15.77 -20.33
CA ARG A 122 2.76 16.30 -20.44
C ARG A 122 1.77 15.24 -20.92
N ALA A 123 2.16 14.36 -21.81
CA ALA A 123 1.29 13.32 -22.38
C ALA A 123 1.06 12.17 -21.39
N ALA A 124 2.10 11.70 -20.69
CA ALA A 124 2.05 10.57 -19.79
C ALA A 124 3.10 10.72 -18.65
N PRO A 125 2.82 11.51 -17.61
CA PRO A 125 3.80 11.85 -16.56
C PRO A 125 4.45 10.63 -15.93
N ILE A 126 3.66 9.64 -15.50
CA ILE A 126 4.19 8.44 -14.83
C ILE A 126 5.09 7.61 -15.76
N ALA A 127 4.69 7.44 -17.02
CA ALA A 127 5.52 6.71 -17.98
C ALA A 127 6.89 7.39 -18.18
N GLU A 128 6.91 8.71 -18.23
CA GLU A 128 8.15 9.47 -18.34
C GLU A 128 8.99 9.39 -17.05
N LEU A 129 8.39 9.47 -15.86
CA LEU A 129 9.12 9.30 -14.60
C LEU A 129 9.74 7.90 -14.48
N VAL A 130 9.02 6.86 -14.89
CA VAL A 130 9.55 5.49 -14.96
C VAL A 130 10.71 5.39 -15.94
N ARG A 131 10.58 5.99 -17.13
CA ARG A 131 11.65 6.03 -18.13
C ARG A 131 12.91 6.73 -17.59
N LEU A 132 12.71 7.85 -16.90
CA LEU A 132 13.80 8.63 -16.29
C LEU A 132 14.50 7.81 -15.21
N TYR A 133 13.77 7.15 -14.33
CA TYR A 133 14.34 6.31 -13.30
C TYR A 133 15.12 5.13 -13.89
N GLN A 134 14.56 4.43 -14.87
CA GLN A 134 15.25 3.34 -15.58
C GLN A 134 16.52 3.83 -16.28
N LYS A 135 16.46 5.01 -16.90
CA LYS A 135 17.65 5.63 -17.54
C LYS A 135 18.73 5.91 -16.50
N PHE A 136 18.36 6.45 -15.34
CA PHE A 136 19.30 6.67 -14.24
C PHE A 136 20.00 5.38 -13.82
N VAL A 137 19.24 4.31 -13.54
CA VAL A 137 19.78 3.02 -13.12
C VAL A 137 20.74 2.43 -14.19
N ASN A 138 20.38 2.55 -15.46
CA ASN A 138 21.22 2.06 -16.55
C ASN A 138 22.54 2.86 -16.69
N GLU A 139 22.49 4.18 -16.55
CA GLU A 139 23.70 5.02 -16.61
C GLU A 139 24.59 4.83 -15.37
N GLU A 140 23.99 4.67 -14.19
CA GLU A 140 24.70 4.33 -12.96
C GLU A 140 25.46 2.99 -13.11
N LYS A 141 24.78 1.97 -13.66
CA LYS A 141 25.39 0.67 -13.92
C LYS A 141 26.59 0.77 -14.88
N LYS A 142 26.48 1.52 -15.97
CA LYS A 142 27.60 1.76 -16.90
C LYS A 142 28.78 2.44 -16.21
N GLN A 143 28.50 3.43 -15.34
CA GLN A 143 29.56 4.09 -14.57
C GLN A 143 30.25 3.13 -13.60
N ALA A 144 29.49 2.26 -12.93
CA ALA A 144 30.03 1.25 -12.03
C ALA A 144 30.91 0.25 -12.76
N GLU A 145 30.49 -0.22 -13.93
CA GLU A 145 31.28 -1.11 -14.78
C GLU A 145 32.59 -0.45 -15.25
N ALA A 146 32.53 0.84 -15.64
CA ALA A 146 33.71 1.60 -16.07
C ALA A 146 34.71 1.84 -14.93
N LEU A 147 34.27 1.90 -13.69
CA LEU A 147 35.11 2.04 -12.51
C LEU A 147 35.68 0.70 -12.01
N SER A 148 35.47 -0.41 -12.74
CA SER A 148 35.86 -1.78 -12.33
C SER A 148 35.33 -2.20 -10.96
N VAL A 149 34.27 -1.57 -10.50
CA VAL A 149 33.55 -1.98 -9.31
C VAL A 149 32.64 -3.13 -9.74
N ALA A 150 32.93 -4.36 -9.27
CA ALA A 150 32.11 -5.52 -9.60
C ALA A 150 30.65 -5.23 -9.21
N PRO A 151 29.70 -5.34 -10.15
CA PRO A 151 28.29 -5.14 -9.83
C PRO A 151 27.88 -6.25 -8.86
N LYS A 152 27.57 -5.94 -7.61
CA LYS A 152 26.77 -6.84 -6.80
C LYS A 152 25.47 -7.03 -7.54
N ALA A 153 25.06 -8.28 -7.76
CA ALA A 153 23.78 -8.63 -8.32
C ALA A 153 22.71 -8.04 -7.39
N VAL A 154 22.15 -6.91 -7.77
CA VAL A 154 20.93 -6.39 -7.17
C VAL A 154 19.87 -7.40 -7.56
N ALA A 155 19.47 -8.24 -6.60
CA ALA A 155 18.24 -9.00 -6.75
C ALA A 155 17.15 -7.94 -6.90
N ALA A 156 16.68 -7.77 -8.13
CA ALA A 156 15.54 -6.94 -8.43
C ALA A 156 14.32 -7.68 -7.90
N ASP A 157 14.07 -7.53 -6.61
CA ASP A 157 12.75 -7.77 -6.10
C ASP A 157 11.83 -6.75 -6.77
N ALA A 158 10.63 -7.19 -7.16
CA ALA A 158 9.70 -6.42 -7.97
C ALA A 158 9.36 -5.04 -7.36
N ASP A 159 9.68 -4.80 -6.11
CA ASP A 159 9.40 -3.59 -5.34
C ASP A 159 10.61 -2.65 -5.19
N GLY A 160 11.84 -3.08 -5.59
CA GLY A 160 13.00 -2.21 -5.73
C GLY A 160 13.33 -1.36 -4.49
N GLU A 161 13.15 -1.90 -3.30
CA GLU A 161 13.65 -1.29 -2.07
C GLU A 161 15.14 -1.57 -1.99
N ASP A 162 15.93 -0.58 -2.34
CA ASP A 162 17.38 -0.58 -2.21
C ASP A 162 17.72 -0.18 -0.75
N GLU A 163 17.44 -1.11 0.19
CA GLU A 163 17.92 -1.03 1.56
C GLU A 163 19.32 -1.62 1.63
N GLY A 164 20.33 -0.84 1.28
CA GLY A 164 21.70 -1.26 1.35
C GLY A 164 22.69 -0.11 1.37
N ASP A 165 22.86 0.52 2.52
CA ASP A 165 24.05 1.31 2.85
C ASP A 165 25.24 0.34 3.03
N GLU A 166 25.80 -0.15 1.92
CA GLU A 166 27.11 -0.79 1.94
C GLU A 166 28.13 0.10 1.20
N GLU A 167 29.32 0.24 1.77
CA GLU A 167 30.53 0.92 1.29
C GLU A 167 30.95 0.49 -0.13
N ASN A 168 30.09 0.67 -1.12
CA ASN A 168 30.46 0.58 -2.52
C ASN A 168 31.00 1.95 -2.95
N VAL A 169 32.11 1.96 -3.70
CA VAL A 169 32.64 3.15 -4.36
C VAL A 169 31.51 3.79 -5.16
N ALA A 170 30.84 4.79 -4.56
CA ALA A 170 29.67 5.42 -5.15
C ALA A 170 30.05 6.09 -6.45
N THR A 171 29.35 5.74 -7.53
CA THR A 171 29.53 6.38 -8.84
C THR A 171 29.29 7.89 -8.74
N PRO A 172 29.86 8.71 -9.62
CA PRO A 172 29.57 10.15 -9.64
C PRO A 172 28.07 10.45 -9.68
N LEU A 173 27.31 9.71 -10.48
CA LEU A 173 25.87 9.86 -10.61
C LEU A 173 25.13 9.52 -9.29
N LEU A 174 25.56 8.48 -8.58
CA LEU A 174 24.99 8.12 -7.28
C LEU A 174 25.31 9.16 -6.20
N LYS A 175 26.52 9.74 -6.22
CA LYS A 175 26.90 10.84 -5.32
C LYS A 175 26.01 12.06 -5.55
N GLU A 176 25.73 12.40 -6.80
CA GLU A 176 24.82 13.49 -7.15
C GLU A 176 23.41 13.22 -6.64
N ALA A 177 22.88 12.00 -6.84
CA ALA A 177 21.58 11.61 -6.34
C ALA A 177 21.48 11.68 -4.80
N ARG A 178 22.50 11.23 -4.08
CA ARG A 178 22.59 11.35 -2.60
C ARG A 178 22.61 12.83 -2.17
N ALA A 179 23.32 13.69 -2.88
CA ALA A 179 23.33 15.12 -2.62
C ALA A 179 21.96 15.77 -2.84
N GLU A 180 21.26 15.42 -3.91
CA GLU A 180 19.92 15.94 -4.17
C GLU A 180 18.88 15.41 -3.17
N LEU A 181 19.00 14.15 -2.71
CA LEU A 181 18.18 13.62 -1.62
C LEU A 181 18.44 14.38 -0.31
N ALA A 182 19.68 14.61 0.04
CA ALA A 182 20.02 15.37 1.25
C ALA A 182 19.45 16.80 1.20
N LYS A 183 19.50 17.48 0.03
CA LYS A 183 18.86 18.79 -0.16
C LYS A 183 17.34 18.70 0.02
N LEU A 184 16.69 17.67 -0.52
CA LEU A 184 15.26 17.44 -0.33
C LEU A 184 14.91 17.30 1.15
N GLN A 185 15.66 16.46 1.87
CA GLN A 185 15.46 16.19 3.30
C GLN A 185 15.75 17.43 4.18
N GLN A 186 16.66 18.31 3.74
CA GLN A 186 16.94 19.60 4.39
C GLN A 186 15.94 20.71 4.03
N GLY A 187 14.92 20.41 3.21
CA GLY A 187 13.87 21.36 2.90
C GLY A 187 14.19 22.32 1.73
N ASN A 188 15.12 21.97 0.83
CA ASN A 188 15.38 22.79 -0.34
C ASN A 188 14.11 23.01 -1.17
N ALA A 189 13.77 24.28 -1.45
CA ALA A 189 12.50 24.68 -2.04
C ALA A 189 12.26 24.03 -3.44
N ASP A 190 13.30 24.01 -4.29
CA ASP A 190 13.20 23.49 -5.65
C ASP A 190 12.99 21.95 -5.64
N ASN A 191 13.73 21.25 -4.78
CA ASN A 191 13.59 19.80 -4.64
C ASN A 191 12.23 19.41 -4.05
N LEU A 192 11.74 20.16 -3.06
CA LEU A 192 10.40 19.99 -2.51
C LEU A 192 9.31 20.27 -3.53
N GLN A 193 9.50 21.25 -4.43
CA GLN A 193 8.54 21.51 -5.50
C GLN A 193 8.45 20.34 -6.48
N LEU A 194 9.59 19.81 -6.94
CA LEU A 194 9.63 18.62 -7.81
C LEU A 194 9.02 17.40 -7.11
N TRP A 195 9.38 17.18 -5.86
CA TRP A 195 8.82 16.07 -5.08
C TRP A 195 7.29 16.16 -4.98
N ARG A 196 6.74 17.33 -4.67
CA ARG A 196 5.28 17.54 -4.63
C ARG A 196 4.62 17.28 -5.97
N GLU A 197 5.28 17.66 -7.07
CA GLU A 197 4.80 17.39 -8.42
C GLU A 197 4.76 15.89 -8.68
N PHE A 198 5.83 15.14 -8.35
CA PHE A 198 5.87 13.68 -8.52
C PHE A 198 4.80 12.99 -7.70
N VAL A 199 4.59 13.40 -6.45
CA VAL A 199 3.51 12.90 -5.59
C VAL A 199 2.15 13.18 -6.24
N THR A 200 1.91 14.40 -6.68
CA THR A 200 0.62 14.82 -7.26
C THR A 200 0.26 14.00 -8.50
N VAL A 201 1.20 13.85 -9.44
CA VAL A 201 0.92 13.09 -10.68
C VAL A 201 0.77 11.60 -10.40
N SER A 202 1.49 11.06 -9.42
CA SER A 202 1.38 9.66 -9.02
C SER A 202 0.02 9.38 -8.37
N MET A 203 -0.40 10.24 -7.45
CA MET A 203 -1.71 10.10 -6.81
C MET A 203 -2.86 10.18 -7.82
N ALA A 204 -2.78 11.10 -8.79
CA ALA A 204 -3.79 11.19 -9.84
C ALA A 204 -3.92 9.89 -10.67
N GLU A 205 -2.84 9.14 -10.84
CA GLU A 205 -2.86 7.84 -11.53
C GLU A 205 -3.38 6.72 -10.62
N PHE A 206 -2.97 6.70 -9.34
CA PHE A 206 -3.47 5.73 -8.35
C PHE A 206 -4.98 5.89 -8.16
N ASP A 207 -5.47 7.12 -8.08
CA ASP A 207 -6.90 7.42 -7.90
C ASP A 207 -7.75 6.87 -9.05
N LYS A 208 -7.25 6.86 -10.29
CA LYS A 208 -7.95 6.20 -11.42
C LYS A 208 -8.10 4.71 -11.18
N THR A 209 -7.04 4.07 -10.68
CA THR A 209 -7.05 2.63 -10.36
C THR A 209 -8.00 2.35 -9.20
N TYR A 210 -7.92 3.12 -8.12
CA TYR A 210 -8.81 2.99 -6.95
C TYR A 210 -10.28 3.21 -7.32
N ALA A 211 -10.57 4.24 -8.13
CA ALA A 211 -11.92 4.48 -8.61
C ALA A 211 -12.47 3.31 -9.44
N ARG A 212 -11.64 2.72 -10.31
CA ARG A 212 -12.00 1.54 -11.11
C ARG A 212 -12.25 0.30 -10.25
N LEU A 213 -11.50 0.12 -9.16
CA LEU A 213 -11.66 -0.99 -8.21
C LEU A 213 -12.78 -0.71 -7.18
N GLY A 214 -13.29 0.51 -7.10
CA GLY A 214 -14.26 0.92 -6.08
C GLY A 214 -13.69 0.98 -4.66
N VAL A 215 -12.38 1.15 -4.53
CA VAL A 215 -11.65 1.24 -3.26
C VAL A 215 -11.55 2.70 -2.82
N ARG A 216 -11.68 2.92 -1.51
CA ARG A 216 -11.53 4.25 -0.88
C ARG A 216 -10.79 4.11 0.44
N PHE A 217 -9.94 5.08 0.72
CA PHE A 217 -9.22 5.20 1.98
C PHE A 217 -9.79 6.34 2.82
N ASP A 218 -9.73 6.19 4.13
CA ASP A 218 -10.09 7.23 5.08
C ASP A 218 -8.90 8.15 5.35
N VAL A 219 -7.68 7.58 5.28
CA VAL A 219 -6.41 8.27 5.50
C VAL A 219 -5.45 7.89 4.38
N VAL A 220 -4.71 8.87 3.87
CA VAL A 220 -3.60 8.67 2.94
C VAL A 220 -2.42 9.47 3.48
N LEU A 221 -1.39 8.80 3.94
CA LEU A 221 -0.18 9.40 4.47
C LEU A 221 1.03 8.82 3.75
N GLY A 222 2.09 9.60 3.65
CA GLY A 222 3.38 9.11 3.16
C GLY A 222 4.40 9.00 4.28
N GLU A 223 5.50 8.33 4.02
CA GLU A 223 6.68 8.30 4.90
C GLU A 223 7.17 9.71 5.22
N SER A 224 7.03 10.65 4.28
CA SER A 224 7.35 12.07 4.45
C SER A 224 6.62 12.74 5.63
N HIS A 225 5.42 12.25 5.98
CA HIS A 225 4.64 12.73 7.11
C HIS A 225 5.39 12.56 8.45
N TYR A 226 6.18 11.51 8.56
CA TYR A 226 6.89 11.18 9.81
C TYR A 226 8.27 11.82 9.89
N HIS A 227 8.84 12.25 8.76
CA HIS A 227 10.19 12.81 8.69
C HIS A 227 10.48 13.87 9.77
N PRO A 228 9.59 14.84 10.05
CA PRO A 228 9.86 15.85 11.09
C PRO A 228 9.90 15.30 12.52
N ARG A 229 9.41 14.07 12.72
CA ARG A 229 9.34 13.41 14.04
C ARG A 229 10.48 12.42 14.28
N LEU A 230 11.23 12.05 13.24
CA LEU A 230 12.25 11.01 13.34
C LEU A 230 13.36 11.38 14.32
N GLY A 231 13.85 12.62 14.30
CA GLY A 231 14.89 13.06 15.22
C GLY A 231 14.49 12.90 16.69
N SER A 232 13.33 13.42 17.06
CA SER A 232 12.85 13.30 18.44
C SER A 232 12.54 11.87 18.86
N LEU A 233 12.08 11.03 17.92
CA LEU A 233 11.85 9.61 18.19
C LEU A 233 13.16 8.87 18.47
N VAL A 234 14.21 9.12 17.68
CA VAL A 234 15.55 8.53 17.90
C VAL A 234 16.08 8.91 19.27
N GLU A 235 16.01 10.20 19.63
CA GLU A 235 16.43 10.69 20.96
C GLU A 235 15.64 9.99 22.08
N GLU A 236 14.34 9.82 21.92
CA GLU A 236 13.50 9.13 22.90
C GLU A 236 13.88 7.64 23.05
N LEU A 237 14.14 6.94 21.95
CA LEU A 237 14.53 5.52 21.96
C LEU A 237 15.91 5.33 22.63
N LEU A 238 16.86 6.20 22.34
CA LEU A 238 18.19 6.21 22.98
C LEU A 238 18.07 6.49 24.48
N ALA A 239 17.25 7.49 24.87
CA ALA A 239 17.06 7.84 26.28
C ALA A 239 16.38 6.70 27.08
N LYS A 240 15.56 5.90 26.45
CA LYS A 240 14.90 4.72 27.05
C LYS A 240 15.78 3.46 27.02
N GLY A 241 16.95 3.49 26.42
CA GLY A 241 17.83 2.32 26.27
C GLY A 241 17.25 1.23 25.35
N ILE A 242 16.31 1.61 24.46
CA ILE A 242 15.70 0.70 23.46
C ILE A 242 16.59 0.63 22.21
N ALA A 243 17.31 1.73 21.90
CA ALA A 243 18.26 1.80 20.81
C ALA A 243 19.64 2.20 21.35
N GLU A 244 20.70 1.84 20.62
CA GLU A 244 22.09 2.20 20.90
C GLU A 244 22.71 2.83 19.65
N HIS A 245 23.71 3.69 19.85
CA HIS A 245 24.52 4.18 18.73
C HIS A 245 25.41 3.06 18.20
N SER A 246 25.36 2.82 16.90
CA SER A 246 26.23 1.85 16.20
C SER A 246 27.56 2.48 15.81
#